data_8bd13a57ee42296d9d7247e9d1fe6b36
#
_entry.id   8bd13a57ee42296d9d7247e9d1fe6b36
#
_cell.length_a   1.000
_cell.length_b   1.000
_cell.length_c   1.000
_cell.angle_alpha   90.00
_cell.angle_beta   90.00
_cell.angle_gamma   90.00
#
_symmetry.space_group_name_H-M   'P 1'
#
loop_
_entity.id
_entity.type
_entity.pdbx_description
1 polymer ?
#
loop_
_entity_poly.entity_id
_entity_poly.type
_entity_poly.pdbx_seq_one_letter_code
_entity_poly.pdbx_strand_id
1 'polypeptide(L)'
;GTLLVAWWQREAPFVAWQMLVIDAQAYALTLLVNDLTKWASGRARPWVRNGDCATNRDSPSCGGGGRNLSFYSGHAAVTATSAGLLCAHHTQLSLYQNDYLDTGTCVLAVLGTAVTGAMRIASDNHWASDVLVGHLMGYASGYLLPTLLYYKEFRAAPHEHRDSLEYAALPLVGDGVLGVTLMGLF
;
A
#
# COMPACT_ATOMS: atom_id res chain seq x y z
N GLY A 1 2.28 5.70 -13.78
CA GLY A 1 2.35 6.73 -12.80
C GLY A 1 3.77 7.07 -12.37
N THR A 2 4.01 7.06 -11.07
CA THR A 2 5.25 7.51 -10.41
C THR A 2 6.53 6.88 -10.96
N LEU A 3 6.53 5.58 -11.22
CA LEU A 3 7.67 4.86 -11.83
C LEU A 3 8.09 5.42 -13.20
N LEU A 4 7.10 5.79 -14.03
CA LEU A 4 7.38 6.37 -15.34
C LEU A 4 7.94 7.79 -15.22
N VAL A 5 7.52 8.55 -14.23
CA VAL A 5 8.09 9.89 -13.94
C VAL A 5 9.56 9.75 -13.55
N ALA A 6 9.89 8.86 -12.64
CA ALA A 6 11.28 8.60 -12.24
C ALA A 6 12.13 8.10 -13.40
N TRP A 7 11.58 7.16 -14.17
CA TRP A 7 12.31 6.56 -15.30
C TRP A 7 12.53 7.55 -16.45
N TRP A 8 11.46 8.18 -16.93
CA TRP A 8 11.48 8.94 -18.20
C TRP A 8 11.75 10.43 -18.01
N GLN A 9 11.06 11.08 -17.06
CA GLN A 9 11.22 12.53 -16.86
C GLN A 9 12.48 12.87 -16.05
N ARG A 10 12.88 11.97 -15.14
CA ARG A 10 14.02 12.17 -14.26
C ARG A 10 15.28 11.45 -14.72
N GLU A 11 15.20 10.69 -15.80
CA GLU A 11 16.31 9.88 -16.35
C GLU A 11 17.00 9.00 -15.30
N ALA A 12 16.25 8.56 -14.28
CA ALA A 12 16.75 7.82 -13.13
C ALA A 12 16.19 6.38 -13.10
N PRO A 13 16.61 5.50 -14.02
CA PRO A 13 16.06 4.14 -14.13
C PRO A 13 16.34 3.28 -12.88
N PHE A 14 17.44 3.55 -12.19
CA PHE A 14 17.78 2.83 -10.96
C PHE A 14 16.82 3.20 -9.81
N VAL A 15 16.47 4.49 -9.67
CA VAL A 15 15.47 4.95 -8.70
C VAL A 15 14.11 4.32 -8.99
N ALA A 16 13.71 4.31 -10.26
CA ALA A 16 12.47 3.67 -10.68
C ALA A 16 12.45 2.17 -10.34
N TRP A 17 13.57 1.48 -10.48
CA TRP A 17 13.71 0.08 -10.07
C TRP A 17 13.57 -0.10 -8.56
N GLN A 18 14.22 0.74 -7.76
CA GLN A 18 14.08 0.70 -6.29
C GLN A 18 12.64 0.96 -5.85
N MET A 19 11.98 1.97 -6.43
CA MET A 19 10.56 2.24 -6.18
C MET A 19 9.70 1.01 -6.51
N LEU A 20 9.95 0.34 -7.64
CA LEU A 20 9.23 -0.88 -8.02
C LEU A 20 9.38 -2.01 -6.98
N VAL A 21 10.60 -2.20 -6.46
CA VAL A 21 10.86 -3.21 -5.42
C VAL A 21 10.13 -2.87 -4.13
N ILE A 22 10.16 -1.60 -3.70
CA ILE A 22 9.42 -1.11 -2.54
C ILE A 22 7.91 -1.32 -2.72
N ASP A 23 7.38 -0.96 -3.88
CA ASP A 23 5.97 -1.15 -4.22
C ASP A 23 5.58 -2.64 -4.14
N ALA A 24 6.37 -3.51 -4.76
CA ALA A 24 6.12 -4.94 -4.76
C ALA A 24 6.10 -5.54 -3.34
N GLN A 25 7.04 -5.13 -2.48
CA GLN A 25 7.10 -5.56 -1.09
C GLN A 25 5.88 -5.08 -0.29
N ALA A 26 5.49 -3.81 -0.44
CA ALA A 26 4.35 -3.23 0.25
C ALA A 26 3.04 -3.93 -0.14
N TYR A 27 2.84 -4.20 -1.43
CA TYR A 27 1.67 -4.94 -1.91
C TYR A 27 1.68 -6.40 -1.45
N ALA A 28 2.82 -7.09 -1.53
CA ALA A 28 2.94 -8.47 -1.07
C ALA A 28 2.58 -8.59 0.42
N LEU A 29 3.10 -7.68 1.25
CA LEU A 29 2.77 -7.63 2.67
C LEU A 29 1.29 -7.35 2.92
N THR A 30 0.73 -6.35 2.23
CA THR A 30 -0.69 -5.97 2.36
C THR A 30 -1.61 -7.15 2.02
N LEU A 31 -1.36 -7.82 0.90
CA LEU A 31 -2.18 -8.94 0.44
C LEU A 31 -2.05 -10.15 1.36
N LEU A 32 -0.83 -10.50 1.76
CA LEU A 32 -0.58 -11.62 2.66
C LEU A 32 -1.30 -11.42 4.00
N VAL A 33 -1.11 -10.28 4.64
CA VAL A 33 -1.75 -9.99 5.94
C VAL A 33 -3.27 -9.92 5.80
N ASN A 34 -3.79 -9.34 4.70
CA ASN A 34 -5.23 -9.30 4.44
C ASN A 34 -5.83 -10.70 4.31
N ASP A 35 -5.21 -11.58 3.54
CA ASP A 35 -5.75 -12.92 3.30
C ASP A 35 -5.67 -13.79 4.56
N LEU A 36 -4.56 -13.73 5.29
CA LEU A 36 -4.43 -14.41 6.59
C LEU A 36 -5.49 -13.92 7.59
N THR A 37 -5.71 -12.61 7.66
CA THR A 37 -6.70 -12.03 8.57
C THR A 37 -8.13 -12.40 8.19
N LYS A 38 -8.46 -12.43 6.89
CA LYS A 38 -9.76 -12.89 6.41
C LYS A 38 -10.02 -14.33 6.76
N TRP A 39 -9.03 -15.18 6.53
CA TRP A 39 -9.13 -16.61 6.86
C TRP A 39 -9.32 -16.82 8.38
N ALA A 40 -8.55 -16.11 9.20
CA ALA A 40 -8.61 -16.24 10.65
C ALA A 40 -9.89 -15.66 11.26
N SER A 41 -10.41 -14.53 10.72
CA SER A 41 -11.57 -13.84 11.30
C SER A 41 -12.90 -14.49 10.96
N GLY A 42 -13.04 -15.08 9.78
CA GLY A 42 -14.31 -15.68 9.30
C GLY A 42 -15.51 -14.73 9.36
N ARG A 43 -15.31 -13.41 9.37
CA ARG A 43 -16.37 -12.41 9.58
C ARG A 43 -17.33 -12.36 8.42
N ALA A 44 -18.63 -12.51 8.71
CA ALA A 44 -19.68 -12.40 7.71
C ALA A 44 -19.82 -10.96 7.17
N ARG A 45 -20.09 -10.83 5.87
CA ARG A 45 -20.36 -9.55 5.22
C ARG A 45 -21.72 -8.98 5.60
N PRO A 46 -21.95 -7.64 5.51
CA PRO A 46 -23.24 -7.02 5.81
C PRO A 46 -24.40 -7.63 5.03
N TRP A 47 -24.25 -7.83 3.71
CA TRP A 47 -25.30 -8.44 2.89
C TRP A 47 -25.70 -9.87 3.30
N VAL A 48 -24.80 -10.62 3.96
CA VAL A 48 -25.11 -11.94 4.51
C VAL A 48 -25.98 -11.84 5.76
N ARG A 49 -25.77 -10.82 6.59
CA ARG A 49 -26.47 -10.63 7.86
C ARG A 49 -27.78 -9.86 7.73
N ASN A 50 -27.80 -8.86 6.85
CA ASN A 50 -28.91 -7.88 6.76
C ASN A 50 -29.76 -8.06 5.50
N GLY A 51 -29.30 -8.87 4.52
CA GLY A 51 -29.99 -9.09 3.26
C GLY A 51 -30.84 -10.38 3.23
N ASP A 52 -31.25 -10.77 2.04
CA ASP A 52 -32.07 -11.97 1.78
C ASP A 52 -31.46 -13.25 2.36
N CYS A 53 -30.16 -13.29 2.55
CA CYS A 53 -29.46 -14.42 3.15
C CYS A 53 -29.73 -14.60 4.66
N ALA A 54 -30.23 -13.57 5.34
CA ALA A 54 -30.62 -13.68 6.73
C ALA A 54 -31.93 -14.50 6.89
N THR A 55 -32.82 -14.39 5.90
CA THR A 55 -34.14 -15.03 5.90
C THR A 55 -34.20 -16.27 5.01
N ASN A 56 -33.48 -16.32 3.93
CA ASN A 56 -33.44 -17.43 2.97
C ASN A 56 -31.99 -17.87 2.68
N ARG A 57 -31.46 -18.77 3.51
CA ARG A 57 -30.09 -19.29 3.40
C ARG A 57 -29.82 -20.10 2.13
N ASP A 58 -30.84 -20.62 1.50
CA ASP A 58 -30.77 -21.48 0.31
C ASP A 58 -30.86 -20.68 -0.99
N SER A 59 -30.98 -19.34 -0.92
CA SER A 59 -30.96 -18.48 -2.10
C SER A 59 -29.62 -18.62 -2.85
N PRO A 60 -29.64 -18.76 -4.18
CA PRO A 60 -28.41 -18.85 -5.00
C PRO A 60 -27.44 -17.66 -4.77
N SER A 61 -27.99 -16.49 -4.43
CA SER A 61 -27.20 -15.30 -4.08
C SER A 61 -26.40 -15.47 -2.78
N CYS A 62 -26.76 -16.44 -1.93
CA CYS A 62 -26.14 -16.69 -0.62
C CYS A 62 -25.03 -17.74 -0.64
N GLY A 63 -24.85 -18.46 -1.76
CA GLY A 63 -23.90 -19.57 -1.92
C GLY A 63 -22.45 -19.17 -2.24
N GLY A 64 -22.15 -17.87 -2.34
CA GLY A 64 -20.81 -17.40 -2.76
C GLY A 64 -19.72 -17.63 -1.71
N GLY A 65 -18.53 -18.11 -2.15
CA GLY A 65 -17.38 -18.44 -1.29
C GLY A 65 -16.78 -17.26 -0.51
N GLY A 66 -17.18 -16.01 -0.77
CA GLY A 66 -16.68 -14.82 -0.10
C GLY A 66 -17.52 -14.27 1.06
N ARG A 67 -18.59 -14.96 1.43
CA ARG A 67 -19.60 -14.51 2.43
C ARG A 67 -19.03 -14.23 3.82
N ASN A 68 -18.02 -14.98 4.25
CA ASN A 68 -17.38 -14.89 5.56
C ASN A 68 -15.96 -14.29 5.47
N LEU A 69 -15.64 -13.57 4.40
CA LEU A 69 -14.32 -12.94 4.19
C LEU A 69 -14.45 -11.40 4.21
N SER A 70 -15.14 -10.88 5.25
CA SER A 70 -15.37 -9.43 5.37
C SER A 70 -14.18 -8.70 5.96
N PHE A 71 -13.58 -9.19 7.03
CA PHE A 71 -12.58 -8.45 7.79
C PHE A 71 -11.14 -8.84 7.37
N TYR A 72 -10.32 -7.86 7.07
CA TYR A 72 -10.64 -6.49 6.75
C TYR A 72 -10.79 -6.27 5.23
N SER A 73 -11.26 -5.09 4.82
CA SER A 73 -11.50 -4.81 3.41
C SER A 73 -10.20 -4.78 2.59
N GLY A 74 -10.02 -5.75 1.69
CA GLY A 74 -8.86 -5.81 0.81
C GLY A 74 -8.80 -4.66 -0.19
N HIS A 75 -9.97 -4.21 -0.72
CA HIS A 75 -9.99 -3.05 -1.61
C HIS A 75 -9.57 -1.77 -0.89
N ALA A 76 -10.05 -1.55 0.35
CA ALA A 76 -9.62 -0.42 1.16
C ALA A 76 -8.12 -0.49 1.47
N ALA A 77 -7.59 -1.67 1.80
CA ALA A 77 -6.18 -1.85 2.08
C ALA A 77 -5.29 -1.60 0.85
N VAL A 78 -5.62 -2.22 -0.30
CA VAL A 78 -4.84 -2.07 -1.53
C VAL A 78 -4.84 -0.62 -2.02
N THR A 79 -6.00 0.06 -2.02
CA THR A 79 -6.05 1.47 -2.43
C THR A 79 -5.30 2.39 -1.47
N ALA A 80 -5.35 2.11 -0.16
CA ALA A 80 -4.57 2.85 0.83
C ALA A 80 -3.07 2.57 0.71
N THR A 81 -2.65 1.33 0.38
CA THR A 81 -1.26 1.01 0.06
C THR A 81 -0.78 1.80 -1.15
N SER A 82 -1.60 1.82 -2.23
CA SER A 82 -1.29 2.61 -3.44
C SER A 82 -1.12 4.09 -3.14
N ALA A 83 -2.05 4.68 -2.36
CA ALA A 83 -1.98 6.08 -1.98
C ALA A 83 -0.79 6.35 -1.05
N GLY A 84 -0.51 5.45 -0.12
CA GLY A 84 0.63 5.54 0.78
C GLY A 84 1.97 5.54 0.04
N LEU A 85 2.16 4.60 -0.89
CA LEU A 85 3.36 4.53 -1.75
C LEU A 85 3.51 5.79 -2.60
N LEU A 86 2.42 6.23 -3.24
CA LEU A 86 2.43 7.44 -4.03
C LEU A 86 2.82 8.65 -3.18
N CYS A 87 2.23 8.80 -1.98
CA CYS A 87 2.61 9.87 -1.04
C CYS A 87 4.07 9.75 -0.60
N ALA A 88 4.55 8.54 -0.25
CA ALA A 88 5.94 8.34 0.16
C ALA A 88 6.91 8.75 -0.95
N HIS A 89 6.69 8.28 -2.19
CA HIS A 89 7.56 8.61 -3.31
C HIS A 89 7.57 10.11 -3.63
N HIS A 90 6.39 10.75 -3.71
CA HIS A 90 6.32 12.18 -4.03
C HIS A 90 6.90 13.07 -2.92
N THR A 91 6.64 12.75 -1.65
CA THR A 91 7.15 13.57 -0.53
C THR A 91 8.63 13.36 -0.23
N GLN A 92 9.19 12.18 -0.59
CA GLN A 92 10.60 11.88 -0.33
C GLN A 92 11.52 12.21 -1.52
N LEU A 93 11.04 12.02 -2.74
CA LEU A 93 11.85 12.15 -3.95
C LEU A 93 11.54 13.42 -4.78
N SER A 94 10.52 14.22 -4.39
CA SER A 94 10.08 15.43 -5.12
C SER A 94 10.00 15.18 -6.64
N LEU A 95 9.22 14.17 -7.04
CA LEU A 95 9.21 13.63 -8.41
C LEU A 95 8.88 14.66 -9.48
N TYR A 96 7.99 15.61 -9.16
CA TYR A 96 7.63 16.70 -10.08
C TYR A 96 8.48 17.96 -9.90
N GLN A 97 9.40 18.00 -8.92
CA GLN A 97 10.16 19.21 -8.54
C GLN A 97 9.25 20.42 -8.25
N ASN A 98 8.06 20.16 -7.83
CA ASN A 98 7.05 21.17 -7.50
C ASN A 98 6.23 20.67 -6.31
N ASP A 99 6.43 21.28 -5.15
CA ASP A 99 5.83 20.86 -3.89
C ASP A 99 4.30 20.85 -3.94
N TYR A 100 3.69 21.76 -4.71
CA TYR A 100 2.24 21.82 -4.89
C TYR A 100 1.72 20.62 -5.70
N LEU A 101 2.44 20.21 -6.75
CA LEU A 101 2.06 19.06 -7.56
C LEU A 101 2.32 17.76 -6.81
N ASP A 102 3.45 17.64 -6.13
CA ASP A 102 3.78 16.45 -5.34
C ASP A 102 2.77 16.28 -4.19
N THR A 103 2.48 17.34 -3.44
CA THR A 103 1.47 17.32 -2.37
C THR A 103 0.06 17.10 -2.91
N GLY A 104 -0.29 17.78 -3.99
CA GLY A 104 -1.62 17.66 -4.61
C GLY A 104 -1.91 16.24 -5.09
N THR A 105 -0.92 15.57 -5.67
CA THR A 105 -1.03 14.17 -6.10
C THR A 105 -1.28 13.24 -4.91
N CYS A 106 -0.57 13.45 -3.79
CA CYS A 106 -0.82 12.71 -2.56
C CYS A 106 -2.24 12.93 -2.02
N VAL A 107 -2.70 14.18 -1.94
CA VAL A 107 -4.05 14.52 -1.45
C VAL A 107 -5.12 13.84 -2.31
N LEU A 108 -4.99 13.91 -3.64
CA LEU A 108 -5.94 13.26 -4.56
C LEU A 108 -5.97 11.74 -4.38
N ALA A 109 -4.81 11.11 -4.17
CA ALA A 109 -4.75 9.68 -3.91
C ALA A 109 -5.46 9.31 -2.59
N VAL A 110 -5.24 10.07 -1.52
CA VAL A 110 -5.91 9.87 -0.22
C VAL A 110 -7.43 10.03 -0.36
N LEU A 111 -7.91 11.04 -1.09
CA LEU A 111 -9.33 11.22 -1.36
C LEU A 111 -9.91 10.02 -2.14
N GLY A 112 -9.17 9.49 -3.11
CA GLY A 112 -9.56 8.30 -3.86
C GLY A 112 -9.75 7.07 -2.96
N THR A 113 -8.92 6.91 -1.92
CA THR A 113 -9.12 5.80 -0.96
C THR A 113 -10.38 5.98 -0.14
N ALA A 114 -10.69 7.20 0.29
CA ALA A 114 -11.91 7.50 1.03
C ALA A 114 -13.17 7.18 0.19
N VAL A 115 -13.17 7.56 -1.09
CA VAL A 115 -14.26 7.21 -2.03
C VAL A 115 -14.39 5.69 -2.17
N THR A 116 -13.27 4.98 -2.37
CA THR A 116 -13.29 3.51 -2.45
C THR A 116 -13.89 2.89 -1.19
N GLY A 117 -13.46 3.35 -0.02
CA GLY A 117 -13.99 2.89 1.26
C GLY A 117 -15.49 3.12 1.41
N ALA A 118 -15.96 4.32 1.07
CA ALA A 118 -17.39 4.66 1.08
C ALA A 118 -18.21 3.75 0.15
N MET A 119 -17.71 3.49 -1.05
CA MET A 119 -18.36 2.58 -2.00
C MET A 119 -18.44 1.13 -1.47
N ARG A 120 -17.42 0.67 -0.73
CA ARG A 120 -17.44 -0.69 -0.15
C ARG A 120 -18.47 -0.83 0.98
N ILE A 121 -18.72 0.25 1.72
CA ILE A 121 -19.78 0.31 2.74
C ILE A 121 -21.15 0.40 2.07
N ALA A 122 -21.32 1.34 1.14
CA ALA A 122 -22.58 1.58 0.45
C ALA A 122 -23.09 0.37 -0.36
N SER A 123 -22.17 -0.49 -0.81
CA SER A 123 -22.52 -1.73 -1.53
C SER A 123 -22.70 -2.95 -0.62
N ASP A 124 -22.81 -2.78 0.70
CA ASP A 124 -22.96 -3.84 1.71
C ASP A 124 -21.89 -4.95 1.65
N ASN A 125 -20.76 -4.66 1.03
CA ASN A 125 -19.66 -5.61 0.91
C ASN A 125 -18.79 -5.70 2.16
N HIS A 126 -18.67 -4.59 2.90
CA HIS A 126 -17.85 -4.48 4.09
C HIS A 126 -18.48 -3.59 5.15
N TRP A 127 -18.24 -3.90 6.40
CA TRP A 127 -18.57 -3.04 7.53
C TRP A 127 -17.65 -1.83 7.56
N ALA A 128 -18.10 -0.72 8.15
CA ALA A 128 -17.25 0.48 8.29
C ALA A 128 -15.92 0.18 9.02
N SER A 129 -15.95 -0.70 10.03
CA SER A 129 -14.74 -1.15 10.73
C SER A 129 -13.76 -1.93 9.84
N ASP A 130 -14.28 -2.73 8.86
CA ASP A 130 -13.43 -3.46 7.92
C ASP A 130 -12.68 -2.51 6.99
N VAL A 131 -13.36 -1.43 6.58
CA VAL A 131 -12.80 -0.38 5.73
C VAL A 131 -11.76 0.44 6.50
N LEU A 132 -12.10 0.86 7.71
CA LEU A 132 -11.18 1.65 8.56
C LEU A 132 -9.87 0.88 8.82
N VAL A 133 -9.98 -0.38 9.26
CA VAL A 133 -8.78 -1.21 9.50
C VAL A 133 -8.03 -1.47 8.20
N GLY A 134 -8.74 -1.69 7.07
CA GLY A 134 -8.13 -1.83 5.77
C GLY A 134 -7.29 -0.61 5.38
N HIS A 135 -7.82 0.61 5.57
CA HIS A 135 -7.07 1.85 5.31
C HIS A 135 -5.85 1.97 6.23
N LEU A 136 -5.99 1.71 7.53
CA LEU A 136 -4.87 1.77 8.48
C LEU A 136 -3.75 0.80 8.09
N MET A 137 -4.08 -0.44 7.77
CA MET A 137 -3.10 -1.46 7.35
C MET A 137 -2.46 -1.09 6.02
N GLY A 138 -3.24 -0.59 5.06
CA GLY A 138 -2.73 -0.14 3.77
C GLY A 138 -1.76 1.04 3.90
N TYR A 139 -2.09 2.07 4.69
CA TYR A 139 -1.17 3.19 4.93
C TYR A 139 0.07 2.78 5.73
N ALA A 140 -0.07 1.84 6.67
CA ALA A 140 1.08 1.30 7.37
C ALA A 140 2.06 0.62 6.39
N SER A 141 1.55 -0.21 5.48
CA SER A 141 2.38 -0.90 4.49
C SER A 141 2.93 0.03 3.41
N GLY A 142 2.11 0.97 2.90
CA GLY A 142 2.46 1.79 1.74
C GLY A 142 3.16 3.11 2.06
N TYR A 143 2.96 3.66 3.25
CA TYR A 143 3.59 4.94 3.64
C TYR A 143 4.57 4.78 4.80
N LEU A 144 4.10 4.21 5.93
CA LEU A 144 4.90 4.17 7.15
C LEU A 144 6.13 3.28 7.00
N LEU A 145 5.96 2.03 6.56
CA LEU A 145 7.09 1.10 6.40
C LEU A 145 8.11 1.59 5.37
N PRO A 146 7.75 1.99 4.15
CA PRO A 146 8.72 2.55 3.21
C PRO A 146 9.47 3.76 3.76
N THR A 147 8.75 4.68 4.41
CA THR A 147 9.36 5.88 5.00
C THR A 147 10.36 5.53 6.09
N LEU A 148 10.06 4.55 6.94
CA LEU A 148 10.93 4.17 8.06
C LEU A 148 12.12 3.30 7.62
N LEU A 149 11.91 2.39 6.67
CA LEU A 149 12.91 1.39 6.30
C LEU A 149 13.86 1.88 5.19
N TYR A 150 13.35 2.70 4.27
CA TYR A 150 14.11 3.11 3.09
C TYR A 150 14.43 4.60 3.07
N TYR A 151 13.46 5.47 3.39
CA TYR A 151 13.63 6.92 3.23
C TYR A 151 14.18 7.64 4.46
N LYS A 152 14.14 7.03 5.66
CA LYS A 152 14.68 7.66 6.87
C LYS A 152 16.20 7.80 6.81
N GLU A 153 16.89 6.78 6.33
CA GLU A 153 18.34 6.79 6.19
C GLU A 153 18.79 7.76 5.11
N PHE A 154 18.02 7.88 4.03
CA PHE A 154 18.27 8.84 2.96
C PHE A 154 18.29 10.30 3.46
N ARG A 155 17.43 10.66 4.43
CA ARG A 155 17.42 12.01 5.03
C ARG A 155 18.57 12.24 6.01
N ALA A 156 19.09 11.20 6.61
CA ALA A 156 20.16 11.28 7.60
C ALA A 156 21.57 11.38 6.96
N ALA A 157 21.68 11.11 5.65
CA ALA A 157 22.95 11.20 4.94
C ALA A 157 23.42 12.66 4.84
N PRO A 158 24.70 12.97 5.18
CA PRO A 158 25.26 14.31 5.05
C PRO A 158 25.19 14.80 3.60
N HIS A 159 24.93 16.11 3.41
CA HIS A 159 24.79 16.74 2.09
C HIS A 159 26.01 16.56 1.17
N GLU A 160 27.18 16.30 1.75
CA GLU A 160 28.46 16.17 1.05
C GLU A 160 28.57 14.90 0.17
N HIS A 161 27.69 13.91 0.38
CA HIS A 161 27.67 12.64 -0.36
C HIS A 161 26.56 12.55 -1.42
N ARG A 162 25.81 13.62 -1.65
CA ARG A 162 24.67 13.60 -2.58
C ARG A 162 25.06 13.59 -4.06
N ASP A 163 26.30 14.00 -4.38
CA ASP A 163 26.75 14.12 -5.77
C ASP A 163 27.54 12.90 -6.28
N SER A 164 27.79 11.92 -5.41
CA SER A 164 28.42 10.66 -5.80
C SER A 164 27.39 9.52 -5.67
N LEU A 165 27.09 8.85 -6.78
CA LEU A 165 26.36 7.60 -6.83
C LEU A 165 27.17 6.51 -6.09
N GLU A 166 27.06 6.44 -4.77
CA GLU A 166 27.59 5.32 -4.00
C GLU A 166 26.53 4.22 -3.87
N TYR A 167 26.80 3.09 -4.49
CA TYR A 167 26.01 1.88 -4.33
C TYR A 167 26.45 1.20 -3.03
N ALA A 168 25.62 1.27 -1.98
CA ALA A 168 25.82 0.45 -0.81
C ALA A 168 25.07 -0.87 -0.97
N ALA A 169 25.80 -1.97 -1.07
CA ALA A 169 25.24 -3.30 -0.95
C ALA A 169 25.21 -3.66 0.54
N LEU A 170 24.03 -3.65 1.15
CA LEU A 170 23.87 -4.09 2.53
C LEU A 170 23.43 -5.57 2.56
N PRO A 171 24.15 -6.44 3.25
CA PRO A 171 23.70 -7.80 3.46
C PRO A 171 22.50 -7.80 4.41
N LEU A 172 21.38 -8.35 3.95
CA LEU A 172 20.28 -8.71 4.84
C LEU A 172 20.65 -10.02 5.52
N VAL A 173 21.09 -9.95 6.77
CA VAL A 173 21.34 -11.11 7.63
C VAL A 173 20.22 -11.18 8.65
N GLY A 174 19.25 -12.06 8.40
CA GLY A 174 18.25 -12.47 9.38
C GLY A 174 18.20 -13.98 9.44
N ASP A 175 17.71 -14.55 10.53
CA ASP A 175 17.68 -15.98 10.77
C ASP A 175 17.12 -16.78 9.58
N GLY A 176 18.01 -17.31 8.75
CA GLY A 176 17.69 -18.17 7.61
C GLY A 176 17.43 -17.47 6.27
N VAL A 177 17.57 -16.14 6.17
CA VAL A 177 17.43 -15.41 4.90
C VAL A 177 18.75 -14.71 4.58
N LEU A 178 19.40 -15.13 3.50
CA LEU A 178 20.53 -14.45 2.88
C LEU A 178 19.99 -13.64 1.69
N GLY A 179 20.03 -12.31 1.81
CA GLY A 179 19.64 -11.39 0.75
C GLY A 179 20.66 -10.26 0.62
N VAL A 180 20.72 -9.66 -0.56
CA VAL A 180 21.51 -8.44 -0.80
C VAL A 180 20.52 -7.33 -1.16
N THR A 181 20.51 -6.27 -0.34
CA THR A 181 19.80 -5.05 -0.69
C THR A 181 20.81 -4.07 -1.31
N LEU A 182 20.53 -3.59 -2.52
CA LEU A 182 21.29 -2.54 -3.15
C LEU A 182 20.62 -1.20 -2.80
N MET A 183 21.24 -0.41 -1.95
CA MET A 183 20.86 0.97 -1.72
C MET A 183 21.71 1.89 -2.60
N GLY A 184 21.08 2.69 -3.45
CA GLY A 184 21.70 3.85 -4.06
C GLY A 184 21.44 5.07 -3.19
N LEU A 185 22.50 5.75 -2.79
CA LEU A 185 22.42 7.08 -2.18
C LEU A 185 22.49 8.11 -3.31
N PHE A 186 21.56 9.07 -3.33
CA PHE A 186 21.49 10.16 -4.31
C PHE A 186 21.81 11.48 -3.65
#